data_0e18d4a5563be095978223ab494c334e
#
_entry.id   0e18d4a5563be095978223ab494c334e
#
_cell.length_a   1.000
_cell.length_b   1.000
_cell.length_c   1.000
_cell.angle_alpha   90.00
_cell.angle_beta   90.00
_cell.angle_gamma   90.00
#
_symmetry.space_group_name_H-M   'P 1'
#
loop_
_entity.id
_entity.type
_entity.pdbx_description
1 polymer ?
#
loop_
_entity_poly.entity_id
_entity_poly.type
_entity_poly.pdbx_seq_one_letter_code
_entity_poly.pdbx_strand_id
1 'polypeptide(L)'
;HGQKLSRDLTESFKFAQSQQTSRPGNFVLKIRYTGLLDITHLNKHGIEFVSQEDNHLCVVFVDETGMTVFEDHLQRLGLDETELTYKQILEAIEGIDNWTSDDRKSWALRRHGLPRSEKFLLDVELWPVAVAHHPERLSTCDAFERWLAHNGIRRTDKVNLDSLVMYRLEVNSSQANLLLNHSDVRLVDLPPKSGIRYSQLNCDINRIPEGIQ
;
A
#
# COMPACT_ATOMS: atom_id res chain seq x y z
N HIS A 1 18.66 16.26 13.79
CA HIS A 1 18.00 15.47 12.74
C HIS A 1 17.49 14.14 13.31
N GLY A 2 18.36 13.30 13.86
CA GLY A 2 18.01 11.99 14.42
C GLY A 2 16.91 12.04 15.50
N GLN A 3 16.97 12.99 16.43
CA GLN A 3 15.92 13.18 17.46
C GLN A 3 14.54 13.51 16.87
N LYS A 4 14.49 14.27 15.76
CA LYS A 4 13.23 14.52 15.05
C LYS A 4 12.67 13.23 14.46
N LEU A 5 13.51 12.48 13.76
CA LEU A 5 13.12 11.21 13.13
C LEU A 5 12.69 10.17 14.15
N SER A 6 13.39 10.07 15.30
CA SER A 6 13.00 9.18 16.42
C SER A 6 11.61 9.54 16.97
N ARG A 7 11.30 10.85 17.10
CA ARG A 7 9.97 11.29 17.50
C ARG A 7 8.91 10.95 16.45
N ASP A 8 9.18 11.27 15.18
CA ASP A 8 8.27 10.97 14.06
C ASP A 8 7.98 9.46 14.01
N LEU A 9 9.00 8.61 14.22
CA LEU A 9 8.86 7.16 14.30
C LEU A 9 7.97 6.73 15.47
N THR A 10 8.23 7.25 16.68
CA THR A 10 7.45 6.92 17.88
C THR A 10 5.97 7.33 17.75
N GLU A 11 5.70 8.48 17.17
CA GLU A 11 4.33 8.96 16.91
C GLU A 11 3.63 8.08 15.88
N SER A 12 4.32 7.73 14.79
CA SER A 12 3.81 6.84 13.75
C SER A 12 3.52 5.44 14.28
N PHE A 13 4.37 4.93 15.17
CA PHE A 13 4.17 3.63 15.82
C PHE A 13 2.93 3.62 16.74
N LYS A 14 2.78 4.64 17.60
CA LYS A 14 1.59 4.77 18.46
C LYS A 14 0.30 4.83 17.65
N PHE A 15 0.32 5.56 16.54
CA PHE A 15 -0.82 5.62 15.63
C PHE A 15 -1.10 4.25 15.01
N ALA A 16 -0.08 3.58 14.49
CA ALA A 16 -0.22 2.26 13.88
C ALA A 16 -0.74 1.20 14.86
N GLN A 17 -0.30 1.22 16.13
CA GLN A 17 -0.83 0.36 17.18
C GLN A 17 -2.31 0.60 17.47
N SER A 18 -2.80 1.81 17.29
CA SER A 18 -4.22 2.15 17.49
C SER A 18 -5.12 1.63 16.37
N GLN A 19 -4.56 1.29 15.21
CA GLN A 19 -5.30 0.74 14.07
C GLN A 19 -5.52 -0.76 14.25
N GLN A 20 -6.74 -1.23 13.97
CA GLN A 20 -7.01 -2.67 13.91
C GLN A 20 -6.34 -3.24 12.66
N THR A 21 -5.43 -4.17 12.84
CA THR A 21 -4.76 -4.88 11.75
C THR A 21 -5.04 -6.37 11.84
N SER A 22 -5.17 -7.04 10.70
CA SER A 22 -5.24 -8.50 10.64
C SER A 22 -3.87 -9.17 10.95
N ARG A 23 -2.81 -8.36 11.03
CA ARG A 23 -1.43 -8.77 11.31
C ARG A 23 -0.92 -8.09 12.57
N PRO A 24 -1.12 -8.70 13.75
CA PRO A 24 -0.53 -8.17 14.97
C PRO A 24 1.00 -8.20 14.85
N GLY A 25 1.63 -7.06 15.12
CA GLY A 25 3.08 -6.92 15.17
C GLY A 25 3.76 -6.39 13.90
N ASN A 26 3.07 -6.24 12.76
CA ASN A 26 3.65 -5.62 11.57
C ASN A 26 3.02 -4.26 11.28
N PHE A 27 3.86 -3.24 11.15
CA PHE A 27 3.45 -1.86 10.92
C PHE A 27 3.89 -1.40 9.53
N VAL A 28 3.03 -0.62 8.87
CA VAL A 28 3.34 -0.01 7.59
C VAL A 28 3.77 1.42 7.82
N LEU A 29 5.02 1.73 7.46
CA LEU A 29 5.59 3.05 7.54
C LEU A 29 5.90 3.60 6.15
N LYS A 30 5.75 4.90 6.01
CA LYS A 30 6.12 5.69 4.86
C LYS A 30 7.38 6.49 5.19
N ILE A 31 8.47 6.24 4.46
CA ILE A 31 9.75 6.92 4.65
C ILE A 31 9.98 7.86 3.46
N ARG A 32 10.08 9.15 3.77
CA ARG A 32 10.51 10.16 2.81
C ARG A 32 12.02 10.32 2.90
N TYR A 33 12.68 10.37 1.75
CA TYR A 33 14.14 10.46 1.67
C TYR A 33 14.60 11.31 0.48
N THR A 34 15.85 11.78 0.54
CA THR A 34 16.54 12.46 -0.56
C THR A 34 17.72 11.65 -1.05
N GLY A 35 18.01 11.75 -2.34
CA GLY A 35 19.13 11.04 -2.97
C GLY A 35 18.85 9.56 -3.21
N LEU A 36 19.90 8.74 -3.13
CA LEU A 36 19.82 7.29 -3.32
C LEU A 36 19.66 6.61 -1.96
N LEU A 37 18.57 5.88 -1.78
CA LEU A 37 18.35 5.04 -0.60
C LEU A 37 18.82 3.60 -0.89
N ASP A 38 19.82 3.12 -0.16
CA ASP A 38 20.24 1.71 -0.24
C ASP A 38 19.30 0.82 0.57
N ILE A 39 18.30 0.28 -0.12
CA ILE A 39 17.22 -0.53 0.44
C ILE A 39 17.75 -1.85 1.01
N THR A 40 18.85 -2.38 0.49
CA THR A 40 19.39 -3.68 0.92
C THR A 40 19.88 -3.65 2.35
N HIS A 41 20.30 -2.50 2.84
CA HIS A 41 20.72 -2.31 4.22
C HIS A 41 19.53 -2.20 5.19
N LEU A 42 18.39 -1.66 4.77
CA LEU A 42 17.18 -1.60 5.60
C LEU A 42 16.67 -3.00 5.96
N ASN A 43 16.68 -3.92 5.00
CA ASN A 43 16.20 -5.29 5.21
C ASN A 43 16.97 -6.08 6.27
N LYS A 44 18.24 -5.74 6.52
CA LYS A 44 19.08 -6.42 7.53
C LYS A 44 18.65 -6.13 8.97
N HIS A 45 17.78 -5.17 9.19
CA HIS A 45 17.41 -4.65 10.52
C HIS A 45 15.93 -4.77 10.84
N GLY A 46 15.24 -5.72 10.21
CA GLY A 46 13.80 -5.94 10.45
C GLY A 46 12.92 -4.89 9.79
N ILE A 47 13.49 -4.12 8.85
CA ILE A 47 12.74 -3.16 8.02
C ILE A 47 12.60 -3.77 6.64
N GLU A 48 11.46 -4.35 6.35
CA GLU A 48 11.17 -4.96 5.06
C GLU A 48 10.72 -3.89 4.07
N PHE A 49 11.49 -3.70 3.00
CA PHE A 49 11.08 -2.83 1.90
C PHE A 49 9.91 -3.45 1.12
N VAL A 50 8.85 -2.69 0.94
CA VAL A 50 7.63 -3.13 0.24
C VAL A 50 7.56 -2.55 -1.16
N SER A 51 7.66 -1.23 -1.28
CA SER A 51 7.54 -0.54 -2.57
C SER A 51 8.19 0.84 -2.53
N GLN A 52 8.57 1.30 -3.70
CA GLN A 52 8.94 2.69 -3.95
C GLN A 52 7.77 3.35 -4.69
N GLU A 53 7.18 4.37 -4.07
CA GLU A 53 5.99 5.03 -4.63
C GLU A 53 6.35 6.20 -5.55
N ASP A 54 7.51 6.82 -5.31
CA ASP A 54 8.16 7.80 -6.20
C ASP A 54 9.68 7.82 -5.94
N ASN A 55 10.39 8.79 -6.54
CA ASN A 55 11.84 8.90 -6.38
C ASN A 55 12.30 9.30 -4.97
N HIS A 56 11.36 9.64 -4.07
CA HIS A 56 11.65 10.20 -2.75
C HIS A 56 10.82 9.55 -1.64
N LEU A 57 10.05 8.53 -1.95
CA LEU A 57 9.15 7.89 -1.00
C LEU A 57 9.19 6.37 -1.14
N CYS A 58 9.46 5.69 -0.03
CA CYS A 58 9.33 4.25 0.05
C CYS A 58 8.39 3.82 1.18
N VAL A 59 7.81 2.65 1.02
CA VAL A 59 6.97 2.00 2.02
C VAL A 59 7.71 0.79 2.56
N VAL A 60 7.69 0.64 3.87
CA VAL A 60 8.36 -0.46 4.58
C VAL A 60 7.41 -1.12 5.57
N PHE A 61 7.58 -2.42 5.78
CA PHE A 61 7.03 -3.13 6.93
C PHE A 61 8.08 -3.20 8.03
N VAL A 62 7.64 -3.02 9.27
CA VAL A 62 8.51 -3.07 10.45
C VAL A 62 7.79 -3.83 11.55
N ASP A 63 8.46 -4.80 12.17
CA ASP A 63 8.00 -5.43 13.41
C ASP A 63 8.46 -4.66 14.64
N GLU A 64 8.03 -5.07 15.86
CA GLU A 64 8.41 -4.39 17.10
C GLU A 64 9.92 -4.44 17.34
N THR A 65 10.60 -5.51 16.93
CA THR A 65 12.05 -5.67 17.07
C THR A 65 12.78 -4.72 16.13
N GLY A 66 12.38 -4.69 14.85
CA GLY A 66 12.93 -3.78 13.85
C GLY A 66 12.70 -2.31 14.23
N MET A 67 11.55 -1.99 14.83
CA MET A 67 11.24 -0.64 15.34
C MET A 67 12.24 -0.23 16.43
N THR A 68 12.50 -1.09 17.41
CA THR A 68 13.43 -0.80 18.50
C THR A 68 14.85 -0.58 17.97
N VAL A 69 15.31 -1.42 17.06
CA VAL A 69 16.64 -1.29 16.43
C VAL A 69 16.73 -0.01 15.60
N PHE A 70 15.69 0.31 14.85
CA PHE A 70 15.66 1.51 14.01
C PHE A 70 15.64 2.80 14.87
N GLU A 71 14.88 2.80 15.95
CA GLU A 71 14.84 3.91 16.91
C GLU A 71 16.22 4.15 17.56
N ASP A 72 16.90 3.09 18.00
CA ASP A 72 18.26 3.18 18.56
C ASP A 72 19.24 3.80 17.55
N HIS A 73 19.18 3.38 16.30
CA HIS A 73 20.01 3.97 15.23
C HIS A 73 19.70 5.45 14.99
N LEU A 74 18.42 5.84 14.97
CA LEU A 74 18.03 7.24 14.81
C LEU A 74 18.49 8.11 15.99
N GLN A 75 18.41 7.59 17.23
CA GLN A 75 18.87 8.30 18.42
C GLN A 75 20.39 8.51 18.43
N ARG A 76 21.15 7.56 17.91
CA ARG A 76 22.61 7.67 17.78
C ARG A 76 23.08 8.54 16.62
N LEU A 77 22.19 8.86 15.68
CA LEU A 77 22.54 9.69 14.53
C LEU A 77 22.96 11.10 14.96
N GLY A 78 24.22 11.44 14.68
CA GLY A 78 24.83 12.72 15.05
C GLY A 78 25.63 12.67 16.36
N LEU A 79 25.78 11.49 17.00
CA LEU A 79 26.77 11.28 18.06
C LEU A 79 28.09 10.87 17.41
N ASP A 80 29.16 11.63 17.67
CA ASP A 80 30.46 11.50 16.99
C ASP A 80 31.19 10.18 17.30
N GLU A 81 30.77 9.38 18.28
CA GLU A 81 31.49 8.21 18.79
C GLU A 81 31.09 6.86 18.17
N THR A 82 30.11 6.82 17.26
CA THR A 82 29.63 5.56 16.68
C THR A 82 29.74 5.54 15.17
N GLU A 83 30.53 4.62 14.62
CA GLU A 83 30.43 4.20 13.23
C GLU A 83 29.06 3.54 13.03
N LEU A 84 28.08 4.32 12.62
CA LEU A 84 26.79 3.78 12.20
C LEU A 84 26.93 3.19 10.80
N THR A 85 26.71 1.89 10.68
CA THR A 85 26.77 1.14 9.42
C THR A 85 25.82 1.73 8.35
N TYR A 86 24.88 2.59 8.75
CA TYR A 86 23.88 3.23 7.85
C TYR A 86 23.82 4.73 8.01
N LYS A 87 24.84 5.38 8.47
CA LYS A 87 24.81 6.83 8.68
C LYS A 87 24.29 7.57 7.45
N GLN A 88 24.79 7.21 6.26
CA GLN A 88 24.36 7.83 5.00
C GLN A 88 22.88 7.57 4.68
N ILE A 89 22.37 6.38 5.00
CA ILE A 89 20.95 6.05 4.79
C ILE A 89 20.08 6.86 5.75
N LEU A 90 20.45 6.90 7.02
CA LEU A 90 19.69 7.65 8.02
C LEU A 90 19.74 9.15 7.78
N GLU A 91 20.86 9.67 7.27
CA GLU A 91 21.00 11.09 6.86
C GLU A 91 20.15 11.42 5.65
N ALA A 92 19.90 10.47 4.76
CA ALA A 92 19.03 10.66 3.60
C ALA A 92 17.53 10.71 3.98
N ILE A 93 17.13 10.19 5.14
CA ILE A 93 15.73 10.18 5.58
C ILE A 93 15.32 11.59 6.02
N GLU A 94 14.25 12.12 5.44
CA GLU A 94 13.67 13.43 5.75
C GLU A 94 12.51 13.36 6.73
N GLY A 95 11.78 12.26 6.72
CA GLY A 95 10.61 12.06 7.57
C GLY A 95 10.08 10.63 7.54
N ILE A 96 9.40 10.27 8.61
CA ILE A 96 8.77 8.97 8.81
C ILE A 96 7.31 9.22 9.18
N ASP A 97 6.38 8.65 8.42
CA ASP A 97 4.94 8.84 8.57
C ASP A 97 4.20 7.51 8.44
N ASN A 98 2.92 7.50 8.75
CA ASN A 98 2.01 6.39 8.47
C ASN A 98 1.49 6.43 7.03
N TRP A 99 1.07 5.27 6.54
CA TRP A 99 0.28 5.18 5.32
C TRP A 99 -1.17 5.58 5.62
N THR A 100 -1.56 6.74 5.13
CA THR A 100 -2.85 7.37 5.47
C THR A 100 -3.98 6.94 4.52
N SER A 101 -5.21 7.33 4.84
CA SER A 101 -6.35 7.16 3.93
C SER A 101 -6.19 7.92 2.60
N ASP A 102 -5.44 9.02 2.59
CA ASP A 102 -5.14 9.77 1.36
C ASP A 102 -4.07 9.06 0.52
N ASP A 103 -3.10 8.41 1.15
CA ASP A 103 -2.11 7.59 0.44
C ASP A 103 -2.77 6.38 -0.23
N ARG A 104 -3.85 5.83 0.35
CA ARG A 104 -4.62 4.71 -0.21
C ARG A 104 -5.45 5.08 -1.44
N LYS A 105 -5.69 6.35 -1.71
CA LYS A 105 -6.45 6.77 -2.89
C LYS A 105 -5.57 6.74 -4.14
N SER A 106 -6.00 6.05 -5.18
CA SER A 106 -5.39 6.15 -6.50
C SER A 106 -5.43 7.59 -7.05
N TRP A 107 -4.63 7.85 -8.06
CA TRP A 107 -4.69 9.13 -8.76
C TRP A 107 -6.09 9.44 -9.31
N ALA A 108 -6.78 8.43 -9.87
CA ALA A 108 -8.13 8.60 -10.39
C ALA A 108 -9.11 8.96 -9.27
N LEU A 109 -9.01 8.28 -8.13
CA LEU A 109 -9.88 8.53 -6.98
C LEU A 109 -9.61 9.90 -6.33
N ARG A 110 -8.34 10.33 -6.26
CA ARG A 110 -7.97 11.69 -5.77
C ARG A 110 -8.54 12.77 -6.69
N ARG A 111 -8.48 12.55 -8.01
CA ARG A 111 -8.93 13.55 -9.00
C ARG A 111 -10.44 13.63 -9.12
N HIS A 112 -11.15 12.51 -9.10
CA HIS A 112 -12.58 12.43 -9.39
C HIS A 112 -13.45 12.29 -8.15
N GLY A 113 -12.86 11.92 -7.01
CA GLY A 113 -13.59 11.58 -5.79
C GLY A 113 -14.37 10.26 -5.90
N LEU A 114 -15.08 9.92 -4.85
CA LEU A 114 -15.98 8.78 -4.85
C LEU A 114 -17.20 9.03 -5.75
N PRO A 115 -17.70 8.02 -6.48
CA PRO A 115 -18.92 8.12 -7.25
C PRO A 115 -20.11 8.56 -6.39
N ARG A 116 -21.01 9.35 -6.98
CA ARG A 116 -22.21 9.86 -6.26
C ARG A 116 -23.38 8.88 -6.27
N SER A 117 -23.26 7.75 -6.97
CA SER A 117 -24.27 6.69 -6.99
C SER A 117 -24.40 6.03 -5.60
N GLU A 118 -25.59 5.51 -5.29
CA GLU A 118 -25.85 4.81 -4.03
C GLU A 118 -24.91 3.62 -3.84
N LYS A 119 -24.65 2.87 -4.90
CA LYS A 119 -23.68 1.78 -4.97
C LYS A 119 -22.77 1.94 -6.17
N PHE A 120 -21.52 1.57 -6.02
CA PHE A 120 -20.51 1.61 -7.08
C PHE A 120 -19.43 0.55 -6.83
N LEU A 121 -18.61 0.29 -7.85
CA LEU A 121 -17.51 -0.65 -7.77
C LEU A 121 -16.22 0.08 -7.44
N LEU A 122 -15.40 -0.55 -6.60
CA LEU A 122 -14.01 -0.18 -6.32
C LEU A 122 -13.11 -1.39 -6.52
N ASP A 123 -11.91 -1.15 -7.03
CA ASP A 123 -10.80 -2.09 -7.01
C ASP A 123 -9.94 -1.78 -5.79
N VAL A 124 -9.75 -2.77 -4.93
CA VAL A 124 -9.06 -2.63 -3.64
C VAL A 124 -7.89 -3.58 -3.62
N GLU A 125 -6.69 -3.03 -3.54
CA GLU A 125 -5.45 -3.77 -3.42
C GLU A 125 -5.04 -3.89 -1.95
N LEU A 126 -4.68 -5.10 -1.53
CA LEU A 126 -4.07 -5.34 -0.23
C LEU A 126 -2.55 -5.30 -0.33
N TRP A 127 -1.88 -5.08 0.80
CA TRP A 127 -0.44 -5.25 0.88
C TRP A 127 -0.05 -6.68 0.48
N PRO A 128 0.91 -6.87 -0.45
CA PRO A 128 1.35 -8.19 -0.89
C PRO A 128 2.25 -8.83 0.17
N VAL A 129 1.63 -9.54 1.11
CA VAL A 129 2.37 -10.31 2.13
C VAL A 129 2.70 -11.68 1.59
N ALA A 130 3.98 -12.01 1.49
CA ALA A 130 4.47 -13.29 0.99
C ALA A 130 3.91 -13.68 -0.42
N VAL A 131 4.18 -14.87 -0.90
CA VAL A 131 3.64 -15.38 -2.17
C VAL A 131 2.20 -15.89 -2.05
N ALA A 132 1.48 -16.02 -3.15
CA ALA A 132 0.03 -16.26 -3.21
C ALA A 132 -0.48 -17.44 -2.37
N HIS A 133 0.32 -18.50 -2.21
CA HIS A 133 -0.07 -19.72 -1.48
C HIS A 133 0.51 -19.80 -0.05
N HIS A 134 1.24 -18.77 0.38
CA HIS A 134 1.81 -18.76 1.72
C HIS A 134 0.69 -18.68 2.79
N PRO A 135 0.79 -19.45 3.91
CA PRO A 135 -0.24 -19.46 4.95
C PRO A 135 -0.58 -18.08 5.52
N GLU A 136 0.41 -17.20 5.65
CA GLU A 136 0.22 -15.83 6.13
C GLU A 136 -0.64 -15.01 5.16
N ARG A 137 -0.39 -15.12 3.84
CA ARG A 137 -1.21 -14.49 2.80
C ARG A 137 -2.66 -14.99 2.85
N LEU A 138 -2.83 -16.30 2.96
CA LEU A 138 -4.16 -16.92 3.03
C LEU A 138 -4.90 -16.42 4.28
N SER A 139 -4.24 -16.42 5.43
CA SER A 139 -4.81 -15.92 6.69
C SER A 139 -5.24 -14.45 6.60
N THR A 140 -4.40 -13.60 5.96
CA THR A 140 -4.70 -12.17 5.73
C THR A 140 -5.93 -12.03 4.82
N CYS A 141 -5.98 -12.78 3.72
CA CYS A 141 -7.14 -12.78 2.82
C CYS A 141 -8.41 -13.21 3.54
N ASP A 142 -8.36 -14.29 4.32
CA ASP A 142 -9.51 -14.80 5.07
C ASP A 142 -9.99 -13.83 6.14
N ALA A 143 -9.07 -13.15 6.82
CA ALA A 143 -9.42 -12.11 7.79
C ALA A 143 -10.09 -10.91 7.11
N PHE A 144 -9.55 -10.46 5.98
CA PHE A 144 -10.15 -9.39 5.20
C PHE A 144 -11.53 -9.75 4.66
N GLU A 145 -11.73 -10.98 4.14
CA GLU A 145 -13.02 -11.44 3.65
C GLU A 145 -14.08 -11.54 4.77
N ARG A 146 -13.68 -11.97 5.97
CA ARG A 146 -14.57 -11.93 7.14
C ARG A 146 -14.94 -10.50 7.52
N TRP A 147 -13.99 -9.57 7.44
CA TRP A 147 -14.24 -8.16 7.70
C TRP A 147 -15.19 -7.56 6.65
N LEU A 148 -15.03 -7.90 5.36
CA LEU A 148 -15.97 -7.49 4.30
C LEU A 148 -17.39 -7.97 4.61
N ALA A 149 -17.53 -9.24 4.96
CA ALA A 149 -18.83 -9.84 5.29
C ALA A 149 -19.49 -9.16 6.51
N HIS A 150 -18.70 -8.88 7.56
CA HIS A 150 -19.18 -8.18 8.76
C HIS A 150 -19.69 -6.75 8.45
N ASN A 151 -19.06 -6.06 7.49
CA ASN A 151 -19.46 -4.72 7.08
C ASN A 151 -20.48 -4.70 5.92
N GLY A 152 -21.02 -5.86 5.54
CA GLY A 152 -22.01 -5.97 4.47
C GLY A 152 -21.48 -5.56 3.09
N ILE A 153 -20.17 -5.68 2.86
CA ILE A 153 -19.50 -5.34 1.61
C ILE A 153 -19.50 -6.56 0.69
N ARG A 154 -20.07 -6.41 -0.50
CA ARG A 154 -20.15 -7.50 -1.47
C ARG A 154 -18.89 -7.57 -2.32
N ARG A 155 -18.18 -8.70 -2.25
CA ARG A 155 -17.11 -9.03 -3.19
C ARG A 155 -17.71 -9.50 -4.52
N THR A 156 -17.29 -8.90 -5.62
CA THR A 156 -17.70 -9.30 -6.98
C THR A 156 -16.61 -10.09 -7.69
N ASP A 157 -15.33 -9.82 -7.39
CA ASP A 157 -14.19 -10.52 -7.98
C ASP A 157 -12.98 -10.51 -7.04
N LYS A 158 -11.99 -11.40 -7.29
CA LYS A 158 -10.72 -11.50 -6.56
C LYS A 158 -9.60 -11.95 -7.48
N VAL A 159 -8.48 -11.27 -7.41
CA VAL A 159 -7.20 -11.66 -8.02
C VAL A 159 -6.21 -11.93 -6.89
N ASN A 160 -5.51 -13.07 -6.92
CA ASN A 160 -4.46 -13.42 -5.97
C ASN A 160 -3.26 -13.99 -6.73
N LEU A 161 -2.28 -13.14 -7.01
CA LEU A 161 -1.00 -13.45 -7.64
C LEU A 161 0.12 -13.21 -6.63
N ASP A 162 1.32 -13.70 -6.88
CA ASP A 162 2.45 -13.55 -5.97
C ASP A 162 2.73 -12.08 -5.59
N SER A 163 2.63 -11.18 -6.55
CA SER A 163 2.88 -9.74 -6.37
C SER A 163 1.63 -8.89 -6.17
N LEU A 164 0.42 -9.48 -6.25
CA LEU A 164 -0.83 -8.71 -6.26
C LEU A 164 -1.97 -9.46 -5.57
N VAL A 165 -2.61 -8.80 -4.61
CA VAL A 165 -3.91 -9.20 -4.07
C VAL A 165 -4.90 -8.08 -4.30
N MET A 166 -5.89 -8.31 -5.13
CA MET A 166 -6.89 -7.30 -5.47
C MET A 166 -8.30 -7.86 -5.38
N TYR A 167 -9.19 -7.06 -4.85
CA TYR A 167 -10.62 -7.36 -4.73
C TYR A 167 -11.42 -6.32 -5.50
N ARG A 168 -12.40 -6.76 -6.29
CA ARG A 168 -13.45 -5.88 -6.80
C ARG A 168 -14.65 -5.94 -5.88
N LEU A 169 -15.03 -4.80 -5.33
CA LEU A 169 -16.04 -4.68 -4.29
C LEU A 169 -17.16 -3.75 -4.74
N GLU A 170 -18.42 -4.15 -4.46
CA GLU A 170 -19.57 -3.26 -4.57
C GLU A 170 -19.82 -2.60 -3.22
N VAL A 171 -19.76 -1.28 -3.18
CA VAL A 171 -19.79 -0.48 -1.95
C VAL A 171 -20.69 0.75 -2.09
N ASN A 172 -21.09 1.30 -0.95
CA ASN A 172 -21.58 2.67 -0.82
C ASN A 172 -20.47 3.60 -0.29
N SER A 173 -20.74 4.90 -0.18
CA SER A 173 -19.76 5.89 0.26
C SER A 173 -19.23 5.65 1.68
N SER A 174 -20.07 5.20 2.61
CA SER A 174 -19.64 4.87 3.98
C SER A 174 -18.70 3.67 4.01
N GLN A 175 -19.02 2.62 3.26
CA GLN A 175 -18.18 1.43 3.11
C GLN A 175 -16.84 1.74 2.42
N ALA A 176 -16.85 2.64 1.42
CA ALA A 176 -15.62 3.12 0.77
C ALA A 176 -14.69 3.82 1.77
N ASN A 177 -15.24 4.63 2.68
CA ASN A 177 -14.46 5.28 3.74
C ASN A 177 -13.90 4.27 4.74
N LEU A 178 -14.63 3.20 5.08
CA LEU A 178 -14.10 2.11 5.91
C LEU A 178 -12.90 1.44 5.24
N LEU A 179 -12.97 1.15 3.94
CA LEU A 179 -11.86 0.58 3.17
C LEU A 179 -10.63 1.49 3.14
N LEU A 180 -10.82 2.80 2.92
CA LEU A 180 -9.74 3.79 2.93
C LEU A 180 -9.03 3.89 4.30
N ASN A 181 -9.68 3.49 5.38
CA ASN A 181 -9.09 3.47 6.73
C ASN A 181 -8.65 2.07 7.18
N HIS A 182 -8.80 1.04 6.34
CA HIS A 182 -8.39 -0.32 6.70
C HIS A 182 -6.87 -0.49 6.53
N SER A 183 -6.20 -0.99 7.57
CA SER A 183 -4.72 -1.10 7.60
C SER A 183 -4.14 -2.04 6.54
N ASP A 184 -4.86 -3.12 6.19
CA ASP A 184 -4.39 -4.09 5.20
C ASP A 184 -4.58 -3.60 3.76
N VAL A 185 -5.35 -2.51 3.56
CA VAL A 185 -5.55 -1.91 2.24
C VAL A 185 -4.34 -1.04 1.87
N ARG A 186 -3.73 -1.36 0.74
CA ARG A 186 -2.67 -0.56 0.12
C ARG A 186 -3.23 0.55 -0.74
N LEU A 187 -4.14 0.20 -1.66
CA LEU A 187 -4.68 1.11 -2.66
C LEU A 187 -6.17 0.85 -2.90
N VAL A 188 -6.90 1.93 -3.13
CA VAL A 188 -8.30 1.91 -3.59
C VAL A 188 -8.39 2.69 -4.89
N ASP A 189 -8.93 2.07 -5.92
CA ASP A 189 -9.06 2.66 -7.24
C ASP A 189 -10.48 2.53 -7.80
N LEU A 190 -10.78 3.36 -8.77
CA LEU A 190 -11.96 3.20 -9.60
C LEU A 190 -11.68 2.12 -10.65
N PRO A 191 -12.59 1.16 -10.88
CA PRO A 191 -12.39 0.16 -11.91
C PRO A 191 -12.22 0.84 -13.27
N PRO A 192 -11.36 0.31 -14.15
CA PRO A 192 -11.15 0.86 -15.46
C PRO A 192 -12.49 0.91 -16.22
N LYS A 193 -12.81 2.04 -16.80
CA LYS A 193 -13.96 2.15 -17.69
C LYS A 193 -13.62 1.36 -18.95
N SER A 194 -14.10 0.13 -19.06
CA SER A 194 -14.00 -0.65 -20.30
C SER A 194 -14.84 0.04 -21.38
N GLY A 195 -14.17 0.92 -22.14
CA GLY A 195 -14.78 1.70 -23.21
C GLY A 195 -14.70 1.01 -24.57
N ILE A 196 -14.76 -0.31 -24.66
CA ILE A 196 -14.99 -0.98 -25.93
C ILE A 196 -16.48 -0.84 -26.21
N ARG A 197 -16.85 0.19 -26.96
CA ARG A 197 -18.16 0.25 -27.60
C ARG A 197 -18.14 -0.78 -28.72
N TYR A 198 -18.79 -1.92 -28.52
CA TYR A 198 -18.98 -2.95 -29.56
C TYR A 198 -19.55 -2.41 -30.88
N SER A 199 -20.23 -1.25 -30.86
CA SER A 199 -20.69 -0.56 -32.04
C SER A 199 -19.60 -0.01 -32.98
N GLN A 200 -18.34 0.09 -32.49
CA GLN A 200 -17.21 0.53 -33.33
C GLN A 200 -16.47 -0.64 -33.99
N LEU A 201 -16.60 -1.86 -33.45
CA LEU A 201 -16.00 -3.06 -34.04
C LEU A 201 -16.76 -3.61 -35.24
N ASN A 202 -18.05 -3.29 -35.40
CA ASN A 202 -18.86 -3.78 -36.53
C ASN A 202 -18.71 -2.96 -37.83
N CYS A 203 -17.95 -1.87 -37.82
CA CYS A 203 -17.80 -1.05 -39.03
C CYS A 203 -16.64 -1.47 -39.94
N ASP A 204 -15.66 -2.24 -39.44
CA ASP A 204 -14.44 -2.53 -40.20
C ASP A 204 -14.31 -3.95 -40.73
N ILE A 205 -15.21 -4.88 -40.34
CA ILE A 205 -15.14 -6.26 -40.79
C ILE A 205 -15.67 -6.42 -42.26
N ASN A 206 -16.42 -5.47 -42.77
CA ASN A 206 -16.99 -5.52 -44.13
C ASN A 206 -16.14 -4.81 -45.18
N ARG A 207 -14.92 -4.38 -44.88
CA ARG A 207 -13.98 -3.84 -45.87
C ARG A 207 -12.74 -4.71 -45.99
N ILE A 208 -12.92 -5.95 -46.40
CA ILE A 208 -11.83 -6.69 -47.06
C ILE A 208 -11.91 -6.27 -48.53
N PRO A 209 -10.87 -5.62 -49.09
CA PRO A 209 -10.84 -5.38 -50.51
C PRO A 209 -10.75 -6.76 -51.21
N GLU A 210 -11.76 -7.10 -51.98
CA GLU A 210 -11.62 -8.16 -52.99
C GLU A 210 -10.58 -7.68 -54.02
N GLY A 211 -9.46 -8.38 -54.08
CA GLY A 211 -8.52 -8.15 -55.14
C GLY A 211 -7.05 -8.25 -54.76
N ILE A 212 -6.56 -9.47 -54.51
CA ILE A 212 -5.24 -9.90 -54.96
C ILE A 212 -5.39 -11.32 -55.48
N GLN A 213 -5.53 -11.40 -56.80
CA GLN A 213 -5.18 -12.62 -57.57
C GLN A 213 -3.69 -12.64 -57.81
#